data_556daf6196a74ed0a7412d9a04a988b7
#
_entry.id   556daf6196a74ed0a7412d9a04a988b7
#
_cell.length_a   1.000
_cell.length_b   1.000
_cell.length_c   1.000
_cell.angle_alpha   90.00
_cell.angle_beta   90.00
_cell.angle_gamma   90.00
#
_symmetry.space_group_name_H-M   'P 1'
#
loop_
_entity.id
_entity.type
_entity.pdbx_description
1 polymer ?
#
loop_
_entity_poly.entity_id
_entity_poly.type
_entity_poly.pdbx_seq_one_letter_code
_entity_poly.pdbx_strand_id
1 'polypeptide(L)'
;EYALYEGSGEESYRYLFINAGDNSKEGIFDSRYETDIRHHSDACPVYWGWRGTPTRKLADMYLCKSTGLPIENANSGFEGYATIKSEYENRDPRMKQTFLMPGTDYISPQDGALTCPPQFTIRPETRTGYKLWKYMAETSVPSDKDVYDYHIIRYPEVLLILAEATYEKDGAISDDILNKTINVIRSRKGVEMPPLTNAFVK
;
A
#
# COMPACT_ATOMS: atom_id res chain seq x y z
N GLU A 1 3.36 14.40 18.43
CA GLU A 1 2.20 14.52 17.52
C GLU A 1 2.36 13.55 16.38
N TYR A 2 1.35 12.72 16.10
CA TYR A 2 1.35 11.75 14.99
C TYR A 2 0.99 12.43 13.67
N ALA A 3 1.53 11.93 12.57
CA ALA A 3 1.28 12.45 11.23
C ALA A 3 1.49 11.35 10.19
N LEU A 4 0.91 11.52 9.00
CA LEU A 4 1.21 10.63 7.87
C LEU A 4 2.66 10.82 7.44
N TYR A 5 3.30 9.73 7.03
CA TYR A 5 4.65 9.78 6.47
C TYR A 5 4.58 10.30 5.03
N GLU A 6 5.31 11.37 4.76
CA GLU A 6 5.41 12.01 3.45
C GLU A 6 6.86 12.29 3.02
N GLY A 7 7.83 11.66 3.72
CA GLY A 7 9.27 11.90 3.52
C GLY A 7 9.83 11.44 2.18
N SER A 8 9.09 10.63 1.43
CA SER A 8 9.51 10.09 0.12
C SER A 8 8.64 10.56 -1.04
N GLY A 9 7.99 11.73 -0.91
CA GLY A 9 7.19 12.31 -1.97
C GLY A 9 6.00 11.43 -2.36
N GLU A 10 5.82 11.22 -3.66
CA GLU A 10 4.70 10.43 -4.20
C GLU A 10 4.75 8.95 -3.83
N GLU A 11 5.92 8.42 -3.49
CA GLU A 11 6.10 7.03 -3.09
C GLU A 11 6.10 6.82 -1.57
N SER A 12 5.71 7.83 -0.79
CA SER A 12 5.75 7.79 0.66
C SER A 12 4.96 6.63 1.26
N TYR A 13 3.85 6.21 0.63
CA TYR A 13 3.10 5.05 1.12
C TYR A 13 3.89 3.75 1.03
N ARG A 14 4.70 3.55 -0.01
CA ARG A 14 5.56 2.37 -0.16
C ARG A 14 6.74 2.45 0.81
N TYR A 15 7.43 3.58 0.83
CA TYR A 15 8.65 3.78 1.63
C TYR A 15 8.40 3.75 3.14
N LEU A 16 7.17 3.98 3.58
CA LEU A 16 6.77 3.80 4.97
C LEU A 16 7.06 2.37 5.49
N PHE A 17 7.06 1.36 4.63
CA PHE A 17 7.16 -0.06 5.00
C PHE A 17 8.56 -0.66 4.76
N ILE A 18 9.55 0.19 4.58
CA ILE A 18 10.97 -0.15 4.52
C ILE A 18 11.76 0.85 5.36
N ASN A 19 13.07 0.74 5.42
CA ASN A 19 13.92 1.54 6.33
C ASN A 19 13.64 3.05 6.34
N ALA A 20 13.17 3.63 5.22
CA ALA A 20 12.81 5.05 5.17
C ALA A 20 11.64 5.44 6.09
N GLY A 21 10.77 4.47 6.41
CA GLY A 21 9.63 4.67 7.31
C GLY A 21 9.93 4.44 8.78
N ASP A 22 11.09 3.87 9.10
CA ASP A 22 11.51 3.64 10.48
C ASP A 22 11.55 4.98 11.23
N ASN A 23 11.07 4.99 12.46
CA ASN A 23 10.94 6.20 13.26
C ASN A 23 10.01 7.29 12.69
N SER A 24 9.16 6.98 11.71
CA SER A 24 8.18 7.93 11.21
C SER A 24 7.13 8.27 12.28
N LYS A 25 6.57 9.48 12.18
CA LYS A 25 5.45 9.88 13.06
C LYS A 25 4.13 9.15 12.76
N GLU A 26 4.11 8.31 11.74
CA GLU A 26 2.94 7.51 11.40
C GLU A 26 2.87 6.23 12.24
N GLY A 27 4.01 5.65 12.64
CA GLY A 27 4.07 4.51 13.55
C GLY A 27 3.65 4.92 14.96
N ILE A 28 2.70 4.21 15.54
CA ILE A 28 2.27 4.38 16.95
C ILE A 28 2.85 3.26 17.80
N PHE A 29 2.79 2.06 17.25
CA PHE A 29 3.36 0.87 17.89
C PHE A 29 4.06 0.03 16.84
N ASP A 30 5.38 -0.12 17.00
CA ASP A 30 6.25 -0.80 16.04
C ASP A 30 6.95 -1.99 16.69
N SER A 31 7.09 -3.07 15.92
CA SER A 31 8.05 -4.12 16.22
C SER A 31 9.39 -3.70 15.66
N ARG A 32 10.32 -3.36 16.55
CA ARG A 32 11.63 -2.86 16.19
C ARG A 32 12.58 -3.96 15.76
N TYR A 33 13.36 -3.66 14.73
CA TYR A 33 14.43 -4.51 14.22
C TYR A 33 15.72 -3.70 14.10
N GLU A 34 16.86 -4.35 14.35
CA GLU A 34 18.15 -3.70 14.36
C GLU A 34 19.25 -4.70 14.02
N THR A 35 20.25 -4.22 13.30
CA THR A 35 21.42 -5.01 12.89
C THR A 35 22.07 -5.68 14.10
N ASP A 36 22.36 -6.97 13.97
CA ASP A 36 23.00 -7.81 14.98
C ASP A 36 22.20 -8.03 16.28
N ILE A 37 20.99 -7.49 16.38
CA ILE A 37 20.11 -7.68 17.54
C ILE A 37 18.89 -8.50 17.16
N ARG A 38 18.12 -8.06 16.18
CA ARG A 38 16.90 -8.73 15.73
C ARG A 38 16.65 -8.45 14.26
N HIS A 39 16.51 -9.49 13.48
CA HIS A 39 16.25 -9.41 12.05
C HIS A 39 14.96 -10.13 11.68
N HIS A 40 14.54 -9.94 10.44
CA HIS A 40 13.51 -10.75 9.79
C HIS A 40 13.94 -11.07 8.35
N SER A 41 13.09 -11.79 7.61
CA SER A 41 13.38 -12.24 6.25
C SER A 41 12.31 -11.85 5.25
N ASP A 42 11.58 -10.76 5.50
CA ASP A 42 10.37 -10.45 4.73
C ASP A 42 10.65 -10.02 3.28
N ALA A 43 11.79 -9.38 3.02
CA ALA A 43 12.15 -9.01 1.65
C ALA A 43 12.34 -10.24 0.75
N CYS A 44 12.94 -11.31 1.25
CA CYS A 44 13.20 -12.52 0.48
C CYS A 44 11.92 -13.27 0.08
N PRO A 45 10.98 -13.61 0.99
CA PRO A 45 9.67 -14.16 0.62
C PRO A 45 8.84 -13.28 -0.30
N VAL A 46 8.90 -11.96 -0.11
CA VAL A 46 8.23 -11.00 -0.99
C VAL A 46 8.85 -11.06 -2.39
N TYR A 47 10.17 -11.10 -2.49
CA TYR A 47 10.88 -11.24 -3.76
C TYR A 47 10.52 -12.54 -4.48
N TRP A 48 10.58 -13.68 -3.80
CA TRP A 48 10.29 -14.99 -4.38
C TRP A 48 8.80 -15.27 -4.58
N GLY A 49 7.92 -14.57 -3.89
CA GLY A 49 6.49 -14.82 -3.95
C GLY A 49 6.03 -16.09 -3.21
N TRP A 50 6.88 -16.68 -2.37
CA TRP A 50 6.55 -17.91 -1.64
C TRP A 50 5.51 -17.69 -0.54
N ARG A 51 5.52 -16.49 0.05
CA ARG A 51 4.59 -16.08 1.10
C ARG A 51 4.09 -14.68 0.78
N GLY A 52 2.86 -14.39 1.18
CA GLY A 52 2.31 -13.05 0.99
C GLY A 52 1.96 -12.71 -0.45
N THR A 53 1.58 -13.70 -1.27
CA THR A 53 1.06 -13.44 -2.62
C THR A 53 -0.27 -12.71 -2.52
N PRO A 54 -0.38 -11.48 -3.03
CA PRO A 54 -1.63 -10.73 -3.00
C PRO A 54 -2.73 -11.44 -3.78
N THR A 55 -3.96 -11.34 -3.29
CA THR A 55 -5.12 -11.90 -3.97
C THR A 55 -5.72 -10.90 -4.96
N ARG A 56 -6.43 -11.40 -5.96
CA ARG A 56 -7.25 -10.57 -6.84
C ARG A 56 -8.28 -9.76 -6.04
N LYS A 57 -8.88 -10.37 -5.01
CA LYS A 57 -9.82 -9.67 -4.15
C LYS A 57 -9.21 -8.40 -3.53
N LEU A 58 -7.95 -8.46 -3.09
CA LEU A 58 -7.25 -7.29 -2.60
C LEU A 58 -7.05 -6.25 -3.71
N ALA A 59 -6.66 -6.68 -4.93
CA ALA A 59 -6.52 -5.79 -6.07
C ALA A 59 -7.86 -5.10 -6.43
N ASP A 60 -8.96 -5.85 -6.40
CA ASP A 60 -10.29 -5.33 -6.72
C ASP A 60 -10.80 -4.30 -5.69
N MET A 61 -10.35 -4.37 -4.42
CA MET A 61 -10.73 -3.42 -3.37
C MET A 61 -10.17 -1.99 -3.57
N TYR A 62 -9.14 -1.81 -4.40
CA TYR A 62 -8.65 -0.47 -4.69
C TYR A 62 -9.65 0.29 -5.56
N LEU A 63 -9.99 1.52 -5.16
CA LEU A 63 -10.96 2.35 -5.85
C LEU A 63 -10.40 2.92 -7.17
N CYS A 64 -11.27 3.45 -8.02
CA CYS A 64 -10.86 4.20 -9.20
C CYS A 64 -10.41 5.62 -8.82
N LYS A 65 -9.27 6.06 -9.33
CA LYS A 65 -8.64 7.34 -8.98
C LYS A 65 -9.50 8.54 -9.36
N SER A 66 -10.05 8.53 -10.56
CA SER A 66 -10.80 9.68 -11.10
C SER A 66 -12.13 9.92 -10.40
N THR A 67 -12.76 8.87 -9.90
CA THR A 67 -14.11 8.94 -9.33
C THR A 67 -14.17 8.63 -7.84
N GLY A 68 -13.19 7.89 -7.31
CA GLY A 68 -13.22 7.38 -5.94
C GLY A 68 -14.22 6.24 -5.75
N LEU A 69 -14.79 5.68 -6.83
CA LEU A 69 -15.77 4.60 -6.80
C LEU A 69 -15.10 3.21 -6.85
N PRO A 70 -15.73 2.17 -6.29
CA PRO A 70 -15.31 0.79 -6.47
C PRO A 70 -15.44 0.36 -7.93
N ILE A 71 -14.61 -0.60 -8.34
CA ILE A 71 -14.56 -1.07 -9.75
C ILE A 71 -15.85 -1.69 -10.24
N GLU A 72 -16.67 -2.22 -9.35
CA GLU A 72 -17.98 -2.82 -9.66
C GLU A 72 -19.04 -1.77 -10.04
N ASN A 73 -18.79 -0.51 -9.71
CA ASN A 73 -19.70 0.56 -10.08
C ASN A 73 -19.54 0.92 -11.55
N ALA A 74 -20.64 0.89 -12.31
CA ALA A 74 -20.64 1.16 -13.76
C ALA A 74 -20.07 2.55 -14.13
N ASN A 75 -20.10 3.51 -13.18
CA ASN A 75 -19.58 4.88 -13.37
C ASN A 75 -18.16 5.05 -12.82
N SER A 76 -17.49 3.97 -12.41
CA SER A 76 -16.17 4.04 -11.80
C SER A 76 -15.08 4.51 -12.74
N GLY A 77 -15.23 4.26 -14.04
CA GLY A 77 -14.18 4.45 -15.03
C GLY A 77 -13.12 3.34 -15.01
N PHE A 78 -13.44 2.16 -14.47
CA PHE A 78 -12.56 1.01 -14.53
C PHE A 78 -12.49 0.45 -15.95
N GLU A 79 -11.27 0.27 -16.46
CA GLU A 79 -11.04 -0.13 -17.86
C GLU A 79 -11.07 -1.66 -18.09
N GLY A 80 -11.32 -2.43 -17.03
CA GLY A 80 -11.44 -3.88 -17.11
C GLY A 80 -10.10 -4.62 -17.07
N TYR A 81 -10.13 -5.90 -17.40
CA TYR A 81 -9.01 -6.83 -17.27
C TYR A 81 -8.46 -7.33 -18.61
N ALA A 82 -8.79 -6.66 -19.71
CA ALA A 82 -8.36 -7.09 -21.03
C ALA A 82 -6.82 -7.04 -21.20
N THR A 83 -6.20 -6.14 -20.51
CA THR A 83 -4.73 -6.01 -20.46
C THR A 83 -4.28 -5.71 -19.02
N ILE A 84 -2.99 -5.96 -18.75
CA ILE A 84 -2.39 -5.58 -17.48
C ILE A 84 -2.49 -4.06 -17.29
N LYS A 85 -2.27 -3.28 -18.35
CA LYS A 85 -2.38 -1.84 -18.29
C LYS A 85 -3.78 -1.39 -17.87
N SER A 86 -4.84 -1.93 -18.48
CA SER A 86 -6.22 -1.56 -18.16
C SER A 86 -6.61 -1.92 -16.72
N GLU A 87 -6.05 -2.99 -16.16
CA GLU A 87 -6.30 -3.37 -14.76
C GLU A 87 -5.73 -2.36 -13.76
N TYR A 88 -4.58 -1.73 -14.08
CA TYR A 88 -3.87 -0.83 -13.16
C TYR A 88 -4.06 0.66 -13.47
N GLU A 89 -4.62 1.00 -14.63
CA GLU A 89 -4.93 2.38 -14.96
C GLU A 89 -6.12 2.90 -14.15
N ASN A 90 -6.11 4.20 -13.88
CA ASN A 90 -7.18 4.86 -13.14
C ASN A 90 -7.52 4.20 -11.79
N ARG A 91 -6.55 3.62 -11.12
CA ARG A 91 -6.72 3.01 -9.79
C ARG A 91 -6.08 3.86 -8.71
N ASP A 92 -6.52 3.67 -7.48
CA ASP A 92 -5.88 4.25 -6.29
C ASP A 92 -4.37 4.06 -6.35
N PRO A 93 -3.56 5.12 -6.26
CA PRO A 93 -2.11 5.03 -6.41
C PRO A 93 -1.43 4.08 -5.42
N ARG A 94 -2.08 3.81 -4.27
CA ARG A 94 -1.58 2.81 -3.31
C ARG A 94 -1.54 1.40 -3.89
N MET A 95 -2.35 1.11 -4.92
CA MET A 95 -2.29 -0.17 -5.61
C MET A 95 -0.90 -0.38 -6.23
N LYS A 96 -0.38 0.60 -6.98
CA LYS A 96 0.96 0.54 -7.60
C LYS A 96 2.09 0.56 -6.55
N GLN A 97 1.82 1.06 -5.36
CA GLN A 97 2.77 1.06 -4.24
C GLN A 97 2.69 -0.22 -3.38
N THR A 98 1.67 -1.04 -3.60
CA THR A 98 1.49 -2.34 -2.93
C THR A 98 1.86 -3.51 -3.83
N PHE A 99 1.49 -3.45 -5.11
CA PHE A 99 1.77 -4.47 -6.11
C PHE A 99 2.89 -4.05 -7.03
N LEU A 100 3.84 -4.95 -7.25
CA LEU A 100 4.89 -4.73 -8.25
C LEU A 100 4.29 -4.73 -9.64
N MET A 101 4.40 -3.59 -10.31
CA MET A 101 3.94 -3.45 -11.69
C MET A 101 4.92 -4.10 -12.66
N PRO A 102 4.44 -4.73 -13.74
CA PRO A 102 5.31 -5.14 -14.85
C PRO A 102 6.06 -3.95 -15.42
N GLY A 103 7.32 -4.15 -15.73
CA GLY A 103 8.19 -3.10 -16.24
C GLY A 103 8.74 -2.16 -15.17
N THR A 104 8.47 -2.41 -13.89
CA THR A 104 9.12 -1.69 -12.78
C THR A 104 10.44 -2.36 -12.45
N ASP A 105 11.53 -1.61 -12.52
CA ASP A 105 12.83 -2.08 -12.06
C ASP A 105 12.85 -2.22 -10.53
N TYR A 106 13.46 -3.28 -10.05
CA TYR A 106 13.68 -3.48 -8.63
C TYR A 106 15.01 -4.21 -8.37
N ILE A 107 15.56 -4.03 -7.19
CA ILE A 107 16.81 -4.67 -6.79
C ILE A 107 16.49 -6.04 -6.20
N SER A 108 17.17 -7.08 -6.73
CA SER A 108 17.11 -8.41 -6.16
C SER A 108 17.74 -8.40 -4.76
N PRO A 109 17.03 -8.81 -3.71
CA PRO A 109 17.61 -8.87 -2.38
C PRO A 109 18.69 -9.94 -2.23
N GLN A 110 18.82 -10.87 -3.18
CA GLN A 110 19.83 -11.93 -3.12
C GLN A 110 21.22 -11.51 -3.59
N ASP A 111 21.29 -10.83 -4.71
CA ASP A 111 22.54 -10.54 -5.41
C ASP A 111 22.76 -9.05 -5.67
N GLY A 112 21.80 -8.21 -5.32
CA GLY A 112 21.83 -6.79 -5.57
C GLY A 112 21.70 -6.40 -7.03
N ALA A 113 21.43 -7.36 -7.92
CA ALA A 113 21.27 -7.07 -9.34
C ALA A 113 19.95 -6.34 -9.59
N LEU A 114 19.99 -5.34 -10.46
CA LEU A 114 18.79 -4.69 -10.95
C LEU A 114 18.03 -5.65 -11.86
N THR A 115 16.79 -5.93 -11.52
CA THR A 115 15.91 -6.81 -12.29
C THR A 115 14.64 -6.07 -12.67
N CYS A 116 14.19 -6.34 -13.90
CA CYS A 116 12.89 -5.86 -14.39
C CYS A 116 12.08 -7.10 -14.80
N PRO A 117 10.96 -7.40 -14.15
CA PRO A 117 10.11 -8.49 -14.60
C PRO A 117 9.50 -8.11 -15.95
N PRO A 118 9.79 -8.83 -17.02
CA PRO A 118 9.35 -8.43 -18.37
C PRO A 118 7.83 -8.51 -18.55
N GLN A 119 7.17 -9.28 -17.75
CA GLN A 119 5.71 -9.44 -17.74
C GLN A 119 5.28 -10.10 -16.44
N PHE A 120 3.97 -9.98 -16.06
CA PHE A 120 3.36 -10.90 -15.12
C PHE A 120 3.30 -12.28 -15.77
N THR A 121 4.41 -12.99 -15.75
CA THR A 121 4.33 -14.41 -15.87
C THR A 121 3.76 -14.92 -14.56
N ILE A 122 2.68 -15.69 -14.65
CA ILE A 122 2.27 -16.56 -13.55
C ILE A 122 3.47 -17.45 -13.29
N ARG A 123 4.35 -16.99 -12.39
CA ARG A 123 5.41 -17.87 -11.92
C ARG A 123 4.75 -18.92 -11.05
N PRO A 124 5.19 -20.16 -11.06
CA PRO A 124 4.70 -21.17 -10.13
C PRO A 124 4.71 -20.67 -8.67
N GLU A 125 5.62 -19.74 -8.36
CA GLU A 125 5.80 -19.12 -7.06
C GLU A 125 4.73 -18.07 -6.72
N THR A 126 4.14 -17.40 -7.71
CA THR A 126 3.07 -16.43 -7.50
C THR A 126 1.73 -17.03 -7.89
N ARG A 127 1.13 -17.79 -7.02
CA ARG A 127 -0.12 -18.53 -7.29
C ARG A 127 -1.29 -17.69 -7.82
N THR A 128 -1.23 -16.38 -7.67
CA THR A 128 -2.28 -15.44 -8.08
C THR A 128 -1.90 -14.58 -9.28
N GLY A 129 -0.65 -14.61 -9.73
CA GLY A 129 -0.13 -13.71 -10.77
C GLY A 129 0.27 -12.31 -10.25
N TYR A 130 -0.09 -11.95 -9.02
CA TYR A 130 0.34 -10.68 -8.42
C TYR A 130 1.60 -10.88 -7.60
N LYS A 131 2.45 -9.83 -7.59
CA LYS A 131 3.64 -9.78 -6.76
C LYS A 131 3.56 -8.58 -5.81
N LEU A 132 3.94 -8.80 -4.57
CA LEU A 132 3.97 -7.73 -3.58
C LEU A 132 5.16 -6.81 -3.85
N TRP A 133 4.93 -5.49 -3.78
CA TRP A 133 5.95 -4.44 -3.83
C TRP A 133 6.23 -3.86 -2.46
N LYS A 134 5.19 -3.77 -1.65
CA LYS A 134 5.25 -3.37 -0.25
C LYS A 134 6.16 -4.31 0.53
N TYR A 135 7.01 -3.80 1.40
CA TYR A 135 8.05 -4.53 2.14
C TYR A 135 9.23 -5.05 1.29
N MET A 136 9.30 -4.74 0.01
CA MET A 136 10.48 -5.06 -0.79
C MET A 136 11.52 -3.95 -0.62
N ALA A 137 12.63 -4.28 0.03
CA ALA A 137 13.75 -3.34 0.22
C ALA A 137 14.37 -2.95 -1.12
N GLU A 138 14.99 -1.78 -1.15
CA GLU A 138 15.69 -1.25 -2.34
C GLU A 138 17.19 -1.55 -2.35
N THR A 139 17.67 -2.16 -1.28
CA THR A 139 19.07 -2.56 -1.16
C THR A 139 19.15 -4.07 -1.04
N SER A 140 20.24 -4.63 -1.57
CA SER A 140 20.55 -6.03 -1.35
C SER A 140 20.77 -6.27 0.15
N VAL A 141 19.95 -7.13 0.71
CA VAL A 141 20.10 -7.58 2.08
C VAL A 141 20.24 -9.10 2.04
N PRO A 142 21.25 -9.68 2.71
CA PRO A 142 21.33 -11.13 2.83
C PRO A 142 20.03 -11.69 3.39
N SER A 143 19.69 -12.92 2.98
CA SER A 143 18.53 -13.61 3.55
C SER A 143 18.57 -13.57 5.08
N ASP A 144 17.44 -13.29 5.69
CA ASP A 144 17.27 -13.20 7.16
C ASP A 144 18.00 -12.02 7.83
N LYS A 145 18.30 -10.95 7.10
CA LYS A 145 19.01 -9.78 7.61
C LYS A 145 18.27 -8.45 7.41
N ASP A 146 16.98 -8.51 7.09
CA ASP A 146 16.16 -7.31 7.02
C ASP A 146 15.98 -6.67 8.40
N VAL A 147 16.08 -5.36 8.48
CA VAL A 147 16.06 -4.59 9.73
C VAL A 147 15.06 -3.44 9.74
N TYR A 148 14.22 -3.29 8.71
CA TYR A 148 13.16 -2.28 8.77
C TYR A 148 12.07 -2.67 9.77
N ASP A 149 11.51 -1.67 10.42
CA ASP A 149 10.52 -1.83 11.46
C ASP A 149 9.17 -2.31 10.92
N TYR A 150 8.46 -3.10 11.70
CA TYR A 150 7.13 -3.55 11.36
C TYR A 150 6.08 -2.73 12.13
N HIS A 151 5.36 -1.88 11.43
CA HIS A 151 4.32 -1.04 12.00
C HIS A 151 3.07 -1.87 12.35
N ILE A 152 2.83 -2.08 13.65
CA ILE A 152 1.68 -2.85 14.16
C ILE A 152 0.44 -1.97 14.24
N ILE A 153 0.57 -0.77 14.83
CA ILE A 153 -0.50 0.23 14.91
C ILE A 153 0.00 1.52 14.27
N ARG A 154 -0.77 2.08 13.37
CA ARG A 154 -0.44 3.31 12.66
C ARG A 154 -1.51 4.39 12.82
N TYR A 155 -1.11 5.64 12.64
CA TYR A 155 -2.00 6.80 12.72
C TYR A 155 -3.26 6.68 11.82
N PRO A 156 -3.21 6.18 10.57
CA PRO A 156 -4.41 5.94 9.77
C PRO A 156 -5.45 5.05 10.44
N GLU A 157 -5.03 4.05 11.22
CA GLU A 157 -5.95 3.18 11.95
C GLU A 157 -6.76 3.97 12.97
N VAL A 158 -6.11 4.85 13.72
CA VAL A 158 -6.79 5.72 14.70
C VAL A 158 -7.79 6.65 14.01
N LEU A 159 -7.43 7.21 12.84
CA LEU A 159 -8.32 8.05 12.05
C LEU A 159 -9.54 7.27 11.56
N LEU A 160 -9.36 6.03 11.10
CA LEU A 160 -10.47 5.18 10.66
C LEU A 160 -11.35 4.74 11.82
N ILE A 161 -10.77 4.37 12.96
CA ILE A 161 -11.52 4.05 14.19
C ILE A 161 -12.38 5.24 14.64
N LEU A 162 -11.83 6.47 14.59
CA LEU A 162 -12.59 7.67 14.95
C LEU A 162 -13.78 7.88 14.00
N ALA A 163 -13.58 7.70 12.70
CA ALA A 163 -14.66 7.82 11.72
C ALA A 163 -15.76 6.78 11.96
N GLU A 164 -15.37 5.51 12.11
CA GLU A 164 -16.28 4.39 12.35
C GLU A 164 -17.05 4.57 13.67
N ALA A 165 -16.36 4.83 14.78
CA ALA A 165 -16.98 5.03 16.08
C ALA A 165 -17.95 6.21 16.11
N THR A 166 -17.65 7.29 15.37
CA THR A 166 -18.57 8.43 15.23
C THR A 166 -19.83 8.02 14.49
N TYR A 167 -19.68 7.30 13.37
CA TYR A 167 -20.81 6.82 12.59
C TYR A 167 -21.69 5.84 13.38
N GLU A 168 -21.08 4.86 14.05
CA GLU A 168 -21.81 3.87 14.87
C GLU A 168 -22.56 4.51 16.03
N LYS A 169 -21.97 5.52 16.65
CA LYS A 169 -22.60 6.24 17.77
C LYS A 169 -23.77 7.11 17.32
N ASP A 170 -23.62 7.87 16.23
CA ASP A 170 -24.53 8.95 15.86
C ASP A 170 -25.45 8.55 14.68
N GLY A 171 -25.25 7.39 14.06
CA GLY A 171 -25.96 6.91 12.86
C GLY A 171 -25.67 7.75 11.60
N ALA A 172 -24.71 8.67 11.69
CA ALA A 172 -24.29 9.56 10.61
C ALA A 172 -22.87 10.07 10.84
N ILE A 173 -22.22 10.52 9.77
CA ILE A 173 -20.92 11.16 9.86
C ILE A 173 -20.95 12.50 9.11
N SER A 174 -20.44 13.56 9.73
CA SER A 174 -20.37 14.88 9.08
C SER A 174 -19.19 15.01 8.15
N ASP A 175 -19.28 15.93 7.17
CA ASP A 175 -18.14 16.25 6.31
C ASP A 175 -16.93 16.78 7.12
N ASP A 176 -17.17 17.45 8.24
CA ASP A 176 -16.10 17.90 9.15
C ASP A 176 -15.31 16.71 9.73
N ILE A 177 -15.98 15.66 10.17
CA ILE A 177 -15.34 14.43 10.66
C ILE A 177 -14.66 13.69 9.51
N LEU A 178 -15.31 13.57 8.34
CA LEU A 178 -14.68 12.98 7.15
C LEU A 178 -13.38 13.69 6.79
N ASN A 179 -13.34 15.02 6.86
CA ASN A 179 -12.17 15.83 6.56
C ASN A 179 -11.04 15.68 7.59
N LYS A 180 -11.39 15.40 8.85
CA LYS A 180 -10.43 15.16 9.94
C LYS A 180 -9.94 13.73 10.03
N THR A 181 -10.53 12.81 9.28
CA THR A 181 -10.28 11.37 9.37
C THR A 181 -9.95 10.74 8.00
N ILE A 182 -10.96 10.25 7.30
CA ILE A 182 -10.81 9.51 6.04
C ILE A 182 -10.11 10.38 4.98
N ASN A 183 -10.49 11.65 4.86
CA ASN A 183 -9.93 12.55 3.85
C ASN A 183 -8.47 12.91 4.12
N VAL A 184 -8.01 12.90 5.36
CA VAL A 184 -6.57 13.02 5.69
C VAL A 184 -5.78 11.89 5.03
N ILE A 185 -6.28 10.65 5.10
CA ILE A 185 -5.63 9.49 4.49
C ILE A 185 -5.71 9.56 2.95
N ARG A 186 -6.86 10.02 2.42
CA ARG A 186 -7.10 10.13 0.98
C ARG A 186 -6.28 11.23 0.33
N SER A 187 -5.99 12.30 1.05
CA SER A 187 -5.20 13.44 0.55
C SER A 187 -3.68 13.26 0.67
N ARG A 188 -3.20 12.14 1.26
CA ARG A 188 -1.77 11.84 1.35
C ARG A 188 -1.07 12.09 0.02
N LYS A 189 0.11 12.71 0.06
CA LYS A 189 0.95 12.92 -1.12
C LYS A 189 1.22 11.59 -1.86
N GLY A 190 1.03 11.59 -3.17
CA GLY A 190 1.14 10.39 -4.01
C GLY A 190 -0.06 9.43 -3.92
N VAL A 191 -1.10 9.78 -3.15
CA VAL A 191 -2.40 9.09 -3.11
C VAL A 191 -3.48 9.98 -3.72
N GLU A 192 -3.77 11.12 -3.13
CA GLU A 192 -4.61 12.20 -3.67
C GLU A 192 -5.92 11.71 -4.29
N MET A 193 -6.61 10.82 -3.57
CA MET A 193 -7.94 10.34 -3.97
C MET A 193 -8.98 11.44 -3.79
N PRO A 194 -10.06 11.46 -4.60
CA PRO A 194 -11.16 12.39 -4.39
C PRO A 194 -11.67 12.35 -2.95
N PRO A 195 -11.98 13.49 -2.33
CA PRO A 195 -12.48 13.51 -0.96
C PRO A 195 -13.82 12.78 -0.85
N LEU A 196 -14.02 12.08 0.25
CA LEU A 196 -15.30 11.50 0.60
C LEU A 196 -16.16 12.58 1.24
N THR A 197 -17.40 12.70 0.79
CA THR A 197 -18.41 13.63 1.33
C THR A 197 -19.75 12.93 1.49
N ASN A 198 -20.64 13.48 2.31
CA ASN A 198 -22.02 12.97 2.45
C ASN A 198 -22.81 13.02 1.13
N ALA A 199 -22.46 13.93 0.23
CA ALA A 199 -23.06 13.99 -1.11
C ALA A 199 -22.60 12.83 -2.02
N PHE A 200 -21.39 12.31 -1.78
CA PHE A 200 -20.83 11.19 -2.53
C PHE A 200 -21.42 9.83 -2.11
N VAL A 201 -21.81 9.69 -0.84
CA VAL A 201 -22.28 8.43 -0.25
C VAL A 201 -23.78 8.19 -0.50
N LYS A 202 -24.51 9.21 -0.91
CA LYS A 202 -25.93 9.13 -1.27
C LYS A 202 -26.13 8.68 -2.70
#